data_0ef966f07cb3149aeaf69ca9cafabacb
#
_entry.id   0ef966f07cb3149aeaf69ca9cafabacb
#
_cell.length_a   1.000
_cell.length_b   1.000
_cell.length_c   1.000
_cell.angle_alpha   90.00
_cell.angle_beta   90.00
_cell.angle_gamma   90.00
#
_symmetry.space_group_name_H-M   'P 1'
#
loop_
_entity.id
_entity.type
_entity.pdbx_description
1 polymer ?
#
loop_
_entity_poly.entity_id
_entity_poly.type
_entity_poly.pdbx_seq_one_letter_code
_entity_poly.pdbx_strand_id
1 'polypeptide(L)'
;DVHFVHEAMEHPLVGEFFNKIERDEIVPTVPPVPNTDIGDYLKLIHRRFSNPKIGDTERRLAFDGSNRQPKFIVPVIADNLKAGRTIAGLALESALWCRYCAGTTDSGKVVEPNDPIWPRLNALALQAKSDPLQWLTLDDIYGDVAKDETFRAAFADWLSKIWRDGVAKTMQS
;
A
#
# COMPACT_ATOMS: atom_id res chain seq x y z
N ASP A 1 15.28 8.66 -1.88
CA ASP A 1 14.23 9.04 -2.83
C ASP A 1 14.49 8.30 -4.15
N VAL A 2 13.70 7.33 -4.50
CA VAL A 2 13.68 6.69 -5.82
C VAL A 2 12.70 7.43 -6.73
N HIS A 3 12.91 7.39 -8.02
CA HIS A 3 12.06 8.07 -9.00
C HIS A 3 11.40 7.10 -9.96
N PHE A 4 12.13 6.07 -10.36
CA PHE A 4 11.63 5.05 -11.27
C PHE A 4 11.23 3.77 -10.54
N VAL A 5 10.24 3.09 -11.09
CA VAL A 5 9.73 1.83 -10.54
C VAL A 5 10.80 0.75 -10.46
N HIS A 6 11.69 0.66 -11.45
CA HIS A 6 12.78 -0.32 -11.43
C HIS A 6 13.77 -0.08 -10.28
N GLU A 7 14.04 1.19 -9.92
CA GLU A 7 14.88 1.52 -8.76
C GLU A 7 14.23 1.07 -7.45
N ALA A 8 12.90 1.23 -7.33
CA ALA A 8 12.15 0.72 -6.18
C ALA A 8 12.22 -0.81 -6.09
N MET A 9 12.07 -1.52 -7.21
CA MET A 9 12.16 -2.98 -7.25
C MET A 9 13.56 -3.51 -6.90
N GLU A 10 14.61 -2.75 -7.22
CA GLU A 10 15.99 -3.06 -6.84
C GLU A 10 16.30 -2.73 -5.38
N HIS A 11 15.48 -1.90 -4.73
CA HIS A 11 15.67 -1.55 -3.32
C HIS A 11 15.28 -2.74 -2.43
N PRO A 12 16.21 -3.28 -1.60
CA PRO A 12 15.99 -4.53 -0.86
C PRO A 12 14.69 -4.53 -0.04
N LEU A 13 14.40 -3.46 0.70
CA LEU A 13 13.20 -3.37 1.54
C LEU A 13 11.90 -3.38 0.72
N VAL A 14 11.89 -2.70 -0.42
CA VAL A 14 10.70 -2.61 -1.27
C VAL A 14 10.47 -3.93 -1.98
N GLY A 15 11.51 -4.51 -2.56
CA GLY A 15 11.43 -5.80 -3.24
C GLY A 15 11.00 -6.93 -2.31
N GLU A 16 11.56 -7.00 -1.09
CA GLU A 16 11.17 -7.99 -0.09
C GLU A 16 9.73 -7.83 0.36
N PHE A 17 9.31 -6.61 0.66
CA PHE A 17 7.94 -6.28 1.04
C PHE A 17 6.94 -6.64 -0.06
N PHE A 18 7.24 -6.28 -1.31
CA PHE A 18 6.40 -6.61 -2.46
C PHE A 18 6.25 -8.12 -2.65
N ASN A 19 7.35 -8.86 -2.63
CA ASN A 19 7.34 -10.32 -2.73
C ASN A 19 6.52 -10.98 -1.60
N LYS A 20 6.63 -10.45 -0.38
CA LYS A 20 5.91 -10.99 0.77
C LYS A 20 4.40 -10.78 0.65
N ILE A 21 3.96 -9.56 0.31
CA ILE A 21 2.53 -9.28 0.11
C ILE A 21 1.96 -10.14 -1.02
N GLU A 22 2.65 -10.22 -2.16
CA GLU A 22 2.19 -11.05 -3.28
C GLU A 22 1.96 -12.49 -2.86
N ARG A 23 2.98 -13.10 -2.25
CA ARG A 23 2.94 -14.53 -1.89
C ARG A 23 1.94 -14.83 -0.80
N ASP A 24 1.91 -14.02 0.27
CA ASP A 24 1.21 -14.35 1.50
C ASP A 24 -0.22 -13.81 1.54
N GLU A 25 -0.49 -12.73 0.81
CA GLU A 25 -1.77 -12.02 0.94
C GLU A 25 -2.53 -11.83 -0.38
N ILE A 26 -1.85 -11.65 -1.52
CA ILE A 26 -2.53 -11.45 -2.82
C ILE A 26 -2.83 -12.79 -3.49
N VAL A 27 -1.81 -13.61 -3.73
CA VAL A 27 -1.95 -14.88 -4.45
C VAL A 27 -3.02 -15.80 -3.85
N PRO A 28 -3.14 -15.93 -2.50
CA PRO A 28 -4.19 -16.76 -1.91
C PRO A 28 -5.63 -16.32 -2.19
N THR A 29 -5.84 -15.10 -2.69
CA THR A 29 -7.18 -14.59 -3.07
C THR A 29 -7.46 -14.71 -4.57
N VAL A 30 -6.45 -15.03 -5.37
CA VAL A 30 -6.61 -15.14 -6.83
C VAL A 30 -7.25 -16.48 -7.19
N PRO A 31 -8.41 -16.50 -7.84
CA PRO A 31 -9.01 -17.74 -8.30
C PRO A 31 -8.13 -18.37 -9.40
N PRO A 32 -8.21 -19.72 -9.60
CA PRO A 32 -7.51 -20.38 -10.67
C PRO A 32 -7.86 -19.78 -12.04
N VAL A 33 -6.85 -19.38 -12.79
CA VAL A 33 -7.01 -18.83 -14.14
C VAL A 33 -6.67 -19.93 -15.17
N PRO A 34 -7.57 -20.31 -16.11
CA PRO A 34 -7.28 -21.34 -17.10
C PRO A 34 -5.99 -21.05 -17.88
N ASN A 35 -5.17 -22.08 -18.06
CA ASN A 35 -3.92 -22.03 -18.80
C ASN A 35 -2.89 -20.99 -18.29
N THR A 36 -2.99 -20.58 -17.03
CA THR A 36 -2.06 -19.62 -16.43
C THR A 36 -1.40 -20.21 -15.19
N ASP A 37 -0.07 -20.33 -15.19
CA ASP A 37 0.71 -20.54 -13.99
C ASP A 37 0.95 -19.19 -13.30
N ILE A 38 0.44 -19.05 -12.08
CA ILE A 38 0.54 -17.80 -11.30
C ILE A 38 2.00 -17.46 -11.00
N GLY A 39 2.84 -18.46 -10.69
CA GLY A 39 4.26 -18.24 -10.43
C GLY A 39 5.00 -17.68 -11.65
N ASP A 40 4.73 -18.18 -12.83
CA ASP A 40 5.33 -17.65 -14.06
C ASP A 40 4.77 -16.27 -14.44
N TYR A 41 3.49 -16.02 -14.15
CA TYR A 41 2.91 -14.70 -14.33
C TYR A 41 3.56 -13.67 -13.40
N LEU A 42 3.78 -13.98 -12.12
CA LEU A 42 4.48 -13.10 -11.18
C LEU A 42 5.92 -12.83 -11.64
N LYS A 43 6.66 -13.83 -12.09
CA LYS A 43 8.01 -13.63 -12.66
C LYS A 43 7.99 -12.65 -13.83
N LEU A 44 6.95 -12.71 -14.67
CA LEU A 44 6.78 -11.78 -15.78
C LEU A 44 6.54 -10.35 -15.28
N ILE A 45 5.68 -10.18 -14.28
CA ILE A 45 5.39 -8.87 -13.64
C ILE A 45 6.67 -8.29 -13.05
N HIS A 46 7.40 -9.05 -12.24
CA HIS A 46 8.67 -8.63 -11.65
C HIS A 46 9.68 -8.18 -12.70
N ARG A 47 9.86 -8.98 -13.78
CA ARG A 47 10.75 -8.63 -14.89
C ARG A 47 10.34 -7.34 -15.59
N ARG A 48 9.04 -7.07 -15.72
CA ARG A 48 8.54 -5.82 -16.30
C ARG A 48 8.82 -4.62 -15.40
N PHE A 49 8.51 -4.72 -14.11
CA PHE A 49 8.74 -3.62 -13.16
C PHE A 49 10.22 -3.34 -12.93
N SER A 50 11.07 -4.35 -12.99
CA SER A 50 12.54 -4.18 -12.87
C SER A 50 13.22 -3.76 -14.18
N ASN A 51 12.48 -3.52 -15.26
CA ASN A 51 13.07 -3.16 -16.56
C ASN A 51 13.25 -1.64 -16.69
N PRO A 52 14.50 -1.11 -16.64
CA PRO A 52 14.75 0.33 -16.73
C PRO A 52 14.33 0.94 -18.08
N LYS A 53 14.26 0.13 -19.14
CA LYS A 53 13.85 0.61 -20.48
C LYS A 53 12.37 1.02 -20.55
N ILE A 54 11.54 0.59 -19.60
CA ILE A 54 10.14 0.98 -19.54
C ILE A 54 10.02 2.45 -19.08
N GLY A 55 10.93 2.92 -18.24
CA GLY A 55 10.96 4.32 -17.79
C GLY A 55 9.74 4.73 -16.97
N ASP A 56 9.06 3.75 -16.35
CA ASP A 56 7.86 4.03 -15.54
C ASP A 56 8.24 4.71 -14.22
N THR A 57 7.43 5.68 -13.79
CA THR A 57 7.69 6.46 -12.58
C THR A 57 6.78 6.05 -11.44
N GLU A 58 7.31 6.12 -10.20
CA GLU A 58 6.53 5.91 -8.99
C GLU A 58 5.35 6.87 -8.90
N ARG A 59 5.55 8.13 -9.31
CA ARG A 59 4.48 9.13 -9.33
C ARG A 59 3.29 8.70 -10.20
N ARG A 60 3.55 8.10 -11.37
CA ARG A 60 2.49 7.58 -12.23
C ARG A 60 1.78 6.38 -11.58
N LEU A 61 2.51 5.49 -10.94
CA LEU A 61 1.90 4.36 -10.23
C LEU A 61 1.08 4.80 -9.03
N ALA A 62 1.54 5.78 -8.27
CA ALA A 62 0.84 6.30 -7.10
C ALA A 62 -0.35 7.20 -7.43
N PHE A 63 -0.55 7.56 -8.72
CA PHE A 63 -1.67 8.39 -9.15
C PHE A 63 -3.01 7.68 -8.92
N ASP A 64 -4.02 8.45 -8.50
CA ASP A 64 -5.42 8.00 -8.39
C ASP A 64 -5.63 6.88 -7.35
N GLY A 65 -4.90 6.94 -6.24
CA GLY A 65 -5.00 5.96 -5.16
C GLY A 65 -6.41 5.83 -4.60
N SER A 66 -7.15 6.94 -4.48
CA SER A 66 -8.53 6.96 -3.99
C SER A 66 -9.50 6.08 -4.81
N ASN A 67 -9.26 5.93 -6.10
CA ASN A 67 -10.02 5.03 -6.96
C ASN A 67 -9.42 3.61 -7.05
N ARG A 68 -8.13 3.45 -6.75
CA ARG A 68 -7.44 2.16 -6.83
C ARG A 68 -7.58 1.33 -5.56
N GLN A 69 -7.47 1.94 -4.39
CA GLN A 69 -7.60 1.26 -3.11
C GLN A 69 -8.91 0.44 -3.01
N PRO A 70 -10.11 1.02 -3.25
CA PRO A 70 -11.36 0.27 -3.14
C PRO A 70 -11.53 -0.82 -4.21
N LYS A 71 -10.79 -0.75 -5.32
CA LYS A 71 -10.90 -1.72 -6.42
C LYS A 71 -9.89 -2.87 -6.33
N PHE A 72 -8.70 -2.63 -5.81
CA PHE A 72 -7.60 -3.59 -5.90
C PHE A 72 -7.05 -4.03 -4.55
N ILE A 73 -7.04 -3.17 -3.54
CA ILE A 73 -6.46 -3.47 -2.23
C ILE A 73 -7.52 -3.91 -1.23
N VAL A 74 -8.55 -3.10 -1.05
CA VAL A 74 -9.61 -3.36 -0.06
C VAL A 74 -10.32 -4.70 -0.26
N PRO A 75 -10.67 -5.14 -1.49
CA PRO A 75 -11.25 -6.46 -1.70
C PRO A 75 -10.33 -7.62 -1.27
N VAL A 76 -9.02 -7.48 -1.50
CA VAL A 76 -8.04 -8.50 -1.08
C VAL A 76 -7.93 -8.56 0.43
N ILE A 77 -7.96 -7.41 1.13
CA ILE A 77 -8.03 -7.37 2.59
C ILE A 77 -9.30 -8.09 3.08
N ALA A 78 -10.47 -7.76 2.51
CA ALA A 78 -11.76 -8.35 2.89
C ALA A 78 -11.77 -9.88 2.72
N ASP A 79 -11.23 -10.39 1.60
CA ASP A 79 -11.15 -11.83 1.33
C ASP A 79 -10.20 -12.55 2.30
N ASN A 80 -9.10 -11.92 2.67
CA ASN A 80 -8.18 -12.48 3.67
C ASN A 80 -8.80 -12.49 5.06
N LEU A 81 -9.44 -11.40 5.49
CA LEU A 81 -10.14 -11.34 6.78
C LEU A 81 -11.23 -12.42 6.88
N LYS A 82 -12.07 -12.54 5.85
CA LYS A 82 -13.11 -13.55 5.78
C LYS A 82 -12.55 -14.98 5.87
N ALA A 83 -11.38 -15.21 5.32
CA ALA A 83 -10.72 -16.53 5.33
C ALA A 83 -9.80 -16.75 6.54
N GLY A 84 -9.70 -15.80 7.48
CA GLY A 84 -8.81 -15.88 8.63
C GLY A 84 -7.33 -15.88 8.28
N ARG A 85 -6.96 -15.31 7.12
CA ARG A 85 -5.57 -15.18 6.69
C ARG A 85 -4.95 -13.86 7.16
N THR A 86 -3.62 -13.77 7.06
CA THR A 86 -2.89 -12.53 7.39
C THR A 86 -3.27 -11.37 6.46
N ILE A 87 -3.29 -10.17 7.02
CA ILE A 87 -3.47 -8.89 6.31
C ILE A 87 -2.38 -7.88 6.73
N ALA A 88 -1.30 -8.35 7.36
CA ALA A 88 -0.31 -7.47 7.96
C ALA A 88 0.41 -6.59 6.93
N GLY A 89 0.75 -7.15 5.76
CA GLY A 89 1.37 -6.43 4.66
C GLY A 89 0.42 -5.44 3.99
N LEU A 90 -0.84 -5.80 3.76
CA LEU A 90 -1.84 -4.91 3.18
C LEU A 90 -2.27 -3.80 4.15
N ALA A 91 -2.26 -4.07 5.45
CA ALA A 91 -2.46 -3.03 6.47
C ALA A 91 -1.28 -2.04 6.49
N LEU A 92 -0.03 -2.53 6.33
CA LEU A 92 1.14 -1.67 6.17
C LEU A 92 1.05 -0.86 4.87
N GLU A 93 0.66 -1.46 3.75
CA GLU A 93 0.43 -0.75 2.47
C GLU A 93 -0.55 0.42 2.66
N SER A 94 -1.69 0.16 3.29
CA SER A 94 -2.70 1.20 3.58
C SER A 94 -2.15 2.31 4.48
N ALA A 95 -1.32 1.96 5.47
CA ALA A 95 -0.66 2.94 6.35
C ALA A 95 0.40 3.77 5.60
N LEU A 96 1.15 3.15 4.67
CA LEU A 96 2.10 3.83 3.79
C LEU A 96 1.38 4.81 2.85
N TRP A 97 0.23 4.42 2.29
CA TRP A 97 -0.58 5.30 1.47
C TRP A 97 -1.11 6.51 2.27
N CYS A 98 -1.61 6.28 3.48
CA CYS A 98 -1.97 7.37 4.40
C CYS A 98 -0.78 8.32 4.63
N ARG A 99 0.39 7.78 4.95
CA ARG A 99 1.61 8.58 5.16
C ARG A 99 2.03 9.37 3.93
N TYR A 100 1.91 8.77 2.73
CA TYR A 100 2.15 9.45 1.45
C TYR A 100 1.20 10.65 1.28
N CYS A 101 -0.08 10.48 1.56
CA CYS A 101 -1.10 11.53 1.46
C CYS A 101 -0.91 12.68 2.47
N ALA A 102 -0.06 12.53 3.49
CA ALA A 102 0.34 13.63 4.35
C ALA A 102 1.16 14.72 3.64
N GLY A 103 1.61 14.46 2.41
CA GLY A 103 2.22 15.47 1.54
C GLY A 103 3.67 15.80 1.83
N THR A 104 4.36 15.00 2.66
CA THR A 104 5.78 15.18 2.95
C THR A 104 6.48 13.84 3.12
N THR A 105 7.75 13.76 2.71
CA THR A 105 8.63 12.63 3.03
C THR A 105 9.11 12.68 4.48
N ASP A 106 9.81 11.65 4.94
CA ASP A 106 10.43 11.63 6.27
C ASP A 106 11.55 12.68 6.41
N SER A 107 12.18 13.08 5.30
CA SER A 107 13.15 14.17 5.26
C SER A 107 12.52 15.58 5.18
N GLY A 108 11.18 15.67 5.15
CA GLY A 108 10.45 16.95 5.04
C GLY A 108 10.29 17.48 3.62
N LYS A 109 10.73 16.75 2.59
CA LYS A 109 10.52 17.15 1.19
C LYS A 109 9.03 17.08 0.86
N VAL A 110 8.52 18.09 0.17
CA VAL A 110 7.11 18.15 -0.26
C VAL A 110 6.83 17.07 -1.29
N VAL A 111 5.70 16.38 -1.11
CA VAL A 111 5.10 15.48 -2.08
C VAL A 111 3.96 16.22 -2.77
N GLU A 112 4.13 16.44 -4.07
CA GLU A 112 3.12 17.13 -4.87
C GLU A 112 1.80 16.34 -4.95
N PRO A 113 0.64 17.01 -4.94
CA PRO A 113 -0.66 16.38 -5.08
C PRO A 113 -0.71 15.41 -6.27
N ASN A 114 -1.27 14.22 -6.06
CA ASN A 114 -1.29 13.15 -7.07
C ASN A 114 -2.57 12.29 -7.04
N ASP A 115 -3.66 12.88 -6.54
CA ASP A 115 -4.95 12.22 -6.44
C ASP A 115 -6.09 13.23 -6.69
N PRO A 116 -7.20 12.85 -7.35
CA PRO A 116 -8.32 13.74 -7.62
C PRO A 116 -8.95 14.37 -6.36
N ILE A 117 -8.92 13.64 -5.24
CA ILE A 117 -9.45 14.13 -3.95
C ILE A 117 -8.35 14.47 -2.94
N TRP A 118 -7.16 14.83 -3.44
CA TRP A 118 -5.99 15.12 -2.61
C TRP A 118 -6.26 16.02 -1.39
N PRO A 119 -7.01 17.14 -1.50
CA PRO A 119 -7.27 18.00 -0.34
C PRO A 119 -7.93 17.26 0.82
N ARG A 120 -8.88 16.36 0.53
CA ARG A 120 -9.55 15.52 1.54
C ARG A 120 -8.59 14.49 2.13
N LEU A 121 -7.84 13.79 1.30
CA LEU A 121 -6.85 12.79 1.73
C LEU A 121 -5.78 13.43 2.60
N ASN A 122 -5.24 14.56 2.18
CA ASN A 122 -4.19 15.26 2.94
C ASN A 122 -4.69 15.72 4.31
N ALA A 123 -5.90 16.31 4.38
CA ALA A 123 -6.49 16.72 5.66
C ALA A 123 -6.65 15.55 6.64
N LEU A 124 -7.16 14.40 6.17
CA LEU A 124 -7.33 13.21 6.99
C LEU A 124 -5.99 12.56 7.37
N ALA A 125 -5.03 12.52 6.46
CA ALA A 125 -3.69 11.99 6.73
C ALA A 125 -2.96 12.79 7.83
N LEU A 126 -3.12 14.11 7.85
CA LEU A 126 -2.57 14.96 8.90
C LEU A 126 -3.27 14.75 10.26
N GLN A 127 -4.58 14.53 10.28
CA GLN A 127 -5.32 14.16 11.49
C GLN A 127 -4.91 12.77 11.99
N ALA A 128 -4.70 11.83 11.08
CA ALA A 128 -4.28 10.47 11.38
C ALA A 128 -2.89 10.37 12.04
N LYS A 129 -2.11 11.43 12.02
CA LYS A 129 -0.85 11.51 12.77
C LYS A 129 -1.06 11.39 14.29
N SER A 130 -2.12 11.99 14.81
CA SER A 130 -2.46 11.94 16.25
C SER A 130 -3.52 10.88 16.57
N ASP A 131 -4.40 10.58 15.63
CA ASP A 131 -5.43 9.55 15.75
C ASP A 131 -5.49 8.73 14.44
N PRO A 132 -4.77 7.61 14.34
CA PRO A 132 -4.69 6.82 13.13
C PRO A 132 -6.04 6.44 12.53
N LEU A 133 -7.07 6.27 13.37
CA LEU A 133 -8.38 5.84 12.92
C LEU A 133 -9.17 6.91 12.16
N GLN A 134 -8.72 8.17 12.18
CA GLN A 134 -9.30 9.22 11.35
C GLN A 134 -9.17 8.91 9.85
N TRP A 135 -8.10 8.23 9.43
CA TRP A 135 -7.96 7.78 8.06
C TRP A 135 -9.04 6.79 7.64
N LEU A 136 -9.44 5.92 8.53
CA LEU A 136 -10.43 4.89 8.27
C LEU A 136 -11.89 5.42 8.25
N THR A 137 -12.10 6.74 8.41
CA THR A 137 -13.38 7.40 8.15
C THR A 137 -13.67 7.59 6.66
N LEU A 138 -12.74 7.20 5.78
CA LEU A 138 -12.92 7.13 4.33
C LEU A 138 -13.82 5.93 3.95
N ASP A 139 -15.11 5.99 4.33
CA ASP A 139 -16.07 4.91 4.10
C ASP A 139 -16.26 4.56 2.62
N ASP A 140 -16.15 5.53 1.73
CA ASP A 140 -16.21 5.37 0.28
C ASP A 140 -15.00 4.61 -0.30
N ILE A 141 -13.92 4.48 0.47
CA ILE A 141 -12.71 3.76 0.10
C ILE A 141 -12.64 2.41 0.79
N TYR A 142 -12.74 2.39 2.12
CA TYR A 142 -12.52 1.19 2.93
C TYR A 142 -13.80 0.40 3.24
N GLY A 143 -14.99 1.02 3.19
CA GLY A 143 -16.26 0.37 3.47
C GLY A 143 -16.27 -0.43 4.77
N ASP A 144 -16.70 -1.68 4.72
CA ASP A 144 -16.79 -2.54 5.92
C ASP A 144 -15.41 -2.96 6.46
N VAL A 145 -14.35 -2.95 5.65
CA VAL A 145 -12.99 -3.23 6.11
C VAL A 145 -12.55 -2.22 7.18
N ALA A 146 -12.98 -0.95 7.07
CA ALA A 146 -12.72 0.08 8.07
C ALA A 146 -13.33 -0.22 9.45
N LYS A 147 -14.30 -1.15 9.54
CA LYS A 147 -14.98 -1.54 10.77
C LYS A 147 -14.39 -2.81 11.39
N ASP A 148 -13.58 -3.56 10.65
CA ASP A 148 -12.96 -4.79 11.14
C ASP A 148 -11.88 -4.48 12.18
N GLU A 149 -12.00 -5.07 13.37
CA GLU A 149 -11.11 -4.81 14.50
C GLU A 149 -9.66 -5.25 14.22
N THR A 150 -9.47 -6.35 13.48
CA THR A 150 -8.14 -6.86 13.13
C THR A 150 -7.43 -5.88 12.19
N PHE A 151 -8.13 -5.41 11.16
CA PHE A 151 -7.58 -4.41 10.23
C PHE A 151 -7.30 -3.08 10.92
N ARG A 152 -8.25 -2.58 11.73
CA ARG A 152 -8.11 -1.32 12.47
C ARG A 152 -6.89 -1.35 13.38
N ALA A 153 -6.71 -2.42 14.14
CA ALA A 153 -5.58 -2.58 15.05
C ALA A 153 -4.24 -2.62 14.31
N ALA A 154 -4.15 -3.43 13.24
CA ALA A 154 -2.96 -3.55 12.42
C ALA A 154 -2.60 -2.23 11.72
N PHE A 155 -3.57 -1.57 11.10
CA PHE A 155 -3.39 -0.27 10.46
C PHE A 155 -2.88 0.80 11.44
N ALA A 156 -3.53 0.92 12.62
CA ALA A 156 -3.18 1.92 13.62
C ALA A 156 -1.77 1.68 14.19
N ASP A 157 -1.39 0.43 14.41
CA ASP A 157 -0.04 0.08 14.88
C ASP A 157 1.01 0.47 13.82
N TRP A 158 0.80 0.09 12.56
CA TRP A 158 1.71 0.42 11.46
C TRP A 158 1.84 1.94 11.25
N LEU A 159 0.73 2.67 11.20
CA LEU A 159 0.78 4.12 10.99
C LEU A 159 1.47 4.84 12.14
N SER A 160 1.23 4.40 13.39
CA SER A 160 1.91 4.94 14.57
C SER A 160 3.42 4.70 14.52
N LYS A 161 3.85 3.50 14.10
CA LYS A 161 5.28 3.18 13.91
C LYS A 161 5.90 4.04 12.81
N ILE A 162 5.22 4.21 11.68
CA ILE A 162 5.69 5.05 10.57
C ILE A 162 5.92 6.50 11.04
N TRP A 163 5.00 7.08 11.78
CA TRP A 163 5.15 8.44 12.27
C TRP A 163 6.24 8.60 13.34
N ARG A 164 6.47 7.58 14.16
CA ARG A 164 7.48 7.59 15.22
C ARG A 164 8.88 7.31 14.68
N ASP A 165 9.04 6.31 13.84
CA ASP A 165 10.32 5.70 13.48
C ASP A 165 10.74 6.00 12.03
N GLY A 166 9.81 6.49 11.19
CA GLY A 166 9.98 6.66 9.77
C GLY A 166 9.66 5.40 8.96
N VAL A 167 9.45 5.59 7.65
CA VAL A 167 9.04 4.53 6.72
C VAL A 167 10.08 3.41 6.64
N ALA A 168 11.35 3.76 6.38
CA ALA A 168 12.39 2.75 6.15
C ALA A 168 12.60 1.84 7.37
N LYS A 169 12.62 2.39 8.58
CA LYS A 169 12.78 1.59 9.80
C LYS A 169 11.57 0.72 10.09
N THR A 170 10.36 1.25 9.83
CA THR A 170 9.12 0.48 10.01
C THR A 170 9.04 -0.72 9.05
N MET A 171 9.52 -0.57 7.82
CA MET A 171 9.53 -1.67 6.84
C MET A 171 10.55 -2.77 7.18
N GLN A 172 11.48 -2.53 8.10
CA GLN A 172 12.47 -3.52 8.58
C GLN A 172 11.96 -4.33 9.78
N SER A 173 10.85 -3.94 10.38
CA SER A 173 10.27 -4.57 11.56
C SER A 173 9.20 -5.58 11.19
#